data_357daf0e86b333ea7577df09ec09e224
#
_entry.id   357daf0e86b333ea7577df09ec09e224
#
_cell.length_a   1.000
_cell.length_b   1.000
_cell.length_c   1.000
_cell.angle_alpha   90.00
_cell.angle_beta   90.00
_cell.angle_gamma   90.00
#
_symmetry.space_group_name_H-M   'P 1'
#
loop_
_entity.id
_entity.type
_entity.pdbx_description
1 polymer ?
#
loop_
_entity_poly.entity_id
_entity_poly.type
_entity_poly.pdbx_seq_one_letter_code
_entity_poly.pdbx_strand_id
1 'polypeptide(L)'
;NKLLDKGWLSSAGSKLGKSNTGVGQGKGRVVLQTFETASLKELQKEMPNTPKILLLWVGEGSIEPKTKQTFAESGETTKAAYYAKQEPKDAAEFEKWVDEAKSLGAIGTGPSAELTDHGDQSYSDLVKPEMNKLTHDKGLLVHVYTVDEPVDFDKVMKAGVDGIFTNRAAELLKFYKRWPSSSVQDLLNDHKY
;
A
#
# COMPACT_ATOMS: atom_id res chain seq x y z
N ASN A 1 -21.19 -1.69 -16.15
CA ASN A 1 -19.91 -1.60 -15.43
C ASN A 1 -19.04 -0.53 -16.12
N LYS A 2 -19.22 0.74 -15.69
CA LYS A 2 -18.64 1.92 -16.37
C LYS A 2 -17.11 1.88 -16.54
N LEU A 3 -16.40 1.23 -15.61
CA LEU A 3 -14.94 1.12 -15.70
C LEU A 3 -14.49 0.11 -16.75
N LEU A 4 -15.22 -1.00 -16.91
CA LEU A 4 -14.99 -1.97 -18.00
C LEU A 4 -15.28 -1.35 -19.36
N ASP A 5 -16.41 -0.65 -19.49
CA ASP A 5 -16.84 -0.03 -20.74
C ASP A 5 -15.84 1.02 -21.25
N LYS A 6 -15.15 1.67 -20.33
CA LYS A 6 -14.09 2.66 -20.63
C LYS A 6 -12.69 2.04 -20.77
N GLY A 7 -12.54 0.74 -20.65
CA GLY A 7 -11.26 0.05 -20.75
C GLY A 7 -10.31 0.30 -19.58
N TRP A 8 -10.81 0.81 -18.44
CA TRP A 8 -10.01 1.02 -17.22
C TRP A 8 -9.78 -0.30 -16.47
N LEU A 9 -10.72 -1.23 -16.58
CA LEU A 9 -10.58 -2.57 -16.03
C LEU A 9 -10.35 -3.56 -17.18
N SER A 10 -9.53 -4.56 -16.94
CA SER A 10 -9.36 -5.68 -17.86
C SER A 10 -10.54 -6.66 -17.72
N SER A 11 -11.17 -7.03 -18.82
CA SER A 11 -12.18 -8.09 -18.85
C SER A 11 -11.58 -9.50 -18.77
N ALA A 12 -10.32 -9.66 -19.18
CA ALA A 12 -9.57 -10.88 -19.03
C ALA A 12 -8.51 -10.62 -17.95
N GLY A 13 -8.53 -11.37 -16.86
CA GLY A 13 -7.64 -11.18 -15.73
C GLY A 13 -6.23 -10.79 -16.16
N SER A 14 -5.81 -9.60 -15.80
CA SER A 14 -4.45 -9.18 -16.06
C SER A 14 -3.55 -10.11 -15.28
N LYS A 15 -2.93 -11.06 -15.97
CA LYS A 15 -1.79 -11.75 -15.40
C LYS A 15 -0.76 -10.65 -15.16
N LEU A 16 -0.55 -10.32 -13.90
CA LEU A 16 0.61 -9.54 -13.51
C LEU A 16 1.81 -10.22 -14.16
N GLY A 17 2.49 -9.48 -15.03
CA GLY A 17 3.65 -10.03 -15.72
C GLY A 17 4.65 -10.52 -14.68
N LYS A 18 5.51 -11.46 -15.07
CA LYS A 18 6.55 -12.05 -14.20
C LYS A 18 7.60 -11.04 -13.71
N SER A 19 7.50 -9.77 -14.06
CA SER A 19 8.37 -8.72 -13.56
C SER A 19 7.72 -8.09 -12.33
N ASN A 20 8.44 -8.02 -11.23
CA ASN A 20 8.05 -7.39 -9.97
C ASN A 20 7.74 -5.87 -10.05
N THR A 21 7.68 -5.31 -11.25
CA THR A 21 7.30 -3.93 -11.52
C THR A 21 5.82 -3.79 -11.92
N GLY A 22 5.06 -4.74 -11.63
CA GLY A 22 3.83 -5.27 -12.19
C GLY A 22 2.58 -4.44 -12.19
N VAL A 23 2.38 -3.42 -11.41
CA VAL A 23 1.18 -2.59 -11.53
C VAL A 23 1.38 -1.62 -12.69
N GLY A 24 0.83 -1.94 -13.85
CA GLY A 24 0.91 -1.08 -15.02
C GLY A 24 1.28 -1.77 -16.34
N GLN A 25 1.67 -3.04 -16.31
CA GLN A 25 1.97 -3.80 -17.53
C GLN A 25 0.79 -4.63 -18.07
N GLY A 26 -0.33 -4.64 -17.38
CA GLY A 26 -1.59 -5.22 -17.86
C GLY A 26 -2.44 -4.18 -18.58
N LYS A 27 -3.48 -4.63 -19.26
CA LYS A 27 -4.48 -3.74 -19.86
C LYS A 27 -5.34 -3.01 -18.81
N GLY A 28 -5.31 -3.43 -17.56
CA GLY A 28 -6.01 -2.78 -16.44
C GLY A 28 -5.19 -1.65 -15.85
N ARG A 29 -5.83 -0.49 -15.63
CA ARG A 29 -5.25 0.72 -15.05
C ARG A 29 -5.72 0.99 -13.62
N VAL A 30 -6.44 0.04 -13.04
CA VAL A 30 -7.08 0.18 -11.72
C VAL A 30 -6.59 -0.92 -10.80
N VAL A 31 -6.19 -0.53 -9.61
CA VAL A 31 -5.96 -1.41 -8.46
C VAL A 31 -6.94 -1.01 -7.38
N LEU A 32 -7.69 -1.97 -6.86
CA LEU A 32 -8.62 -1.73 -5.76
C LEU A 32 -7.88 -1.84 -4.43
N GLN A 33 -8.30 -1.04 -3.46
CA GLN A 33 -7.72 -1.04 -2.12
C GLN A 33 -8.80 -0.97 -1.05
N THR A 34 -8.58 -1.64 0.05
CA THR A 34 -9.46 -1.60 1.20
C THR A 34 -8.69 -1.88 2.49
N PHE A 35 -9.12 -1.27 3.59
CA PHE A 35 -8.65 -1.58 4.95
C PHE A 35 -9.37 -2.79 5.55
N GLU A 36 -10.52 -3.17 4.97
CA GLU A 36 -11.42 -4.16 5.57
C GLU A 36 -11.32 -5.51 4.87
N THR A 37 -11.05 -6.57 5.60
CA THR A 37 -11.02 -7.93 5.06
C THR A 37 -12.37 -8.39 4.53
N ALA A 38 -13.47 -7.95 5.15
CA ALA A 38 -14.82 -8.20 4.66
C ALA A 38 -15.05 -7.57 3.29
N SER A 39 -14.63 -6.32 3.11
CA SER A 39 -14.69 -5.63 1.83
C SER A 39 -13.81 -6.31 0.76
N LEU A 40 -12.62 -6.78 1.15
CA LEU A 40 -11.74 -7.52 0.24
C LEU A 40 -12.40 -8.82 -0.26
N LYS A 41 -13.11 -9.54 0.60
CA LYS A 41 -13.90 -10.74 0.23
C LYS A 41 -14.95 -10.43 -0.81
N GLU A 42 -15.74 -9.36 -0.60
CA GLU A 42 -16.76 -8.95 -1.57
C GLU A 42 -16.13 -8.49 -2.90
N LEU A 43 -15.04 -7.72 -2.84
CA LEU A 43 -14.29 -7.32 -4.03
C LEU A 43 -13.73 -8.53 -4.79
N GLN A 44 -13.28 -9.56 -4.10
CA GLN A 44 -12.79 -10.79 -4.74
C GLN A 44 -13.93 -11.55 -5.43
N LYS A 45 -15.11 -11.58 -4.82
CA LYS A 45 -16.30 -12.23 -5.38
C LYS A 45 -16.83 -11.49 -6.60
N GLU A 46 -16.99 -10.17 -6.50
CA GLU A 46 -17.62 -9.35 -7.56
C GLU A 46 -16.64 -8.99 -8.69
N MET A 47 -15.36 -8.89 -8.39
CA MET A 47 -14.32 -8.43 -9.33
C MET A 47 -13.06 -9.32 -9.22
N PRO A 48 -13.16 -10.64 -9.45
CA PRO A 48 -12.06 -11.59 -9.19
C PRO A 48 -10.78 -11.29 -9.99
N ASN A 49 -10.92 -10.71 -11.17
CA ASN A 49 -9.80 -10.43 -12.08
C ASN A 49 -9.20 -9.03 -11.92
N THR A 50 -9.74 -8.20 -11.03
CA THR A 50 -9.19 -6.87 -10.77
C THR A 50 -8.15 -6.96 -9.66
N PRO A 51 -6.93 -6.42 -9.84
CA PRO A 51 -5.91 -6.40 -8.81
C PRO A 51 -6.39 -5.71 -7.53
N LYS A 52 -6.04 -6.27 -6.37
CA LYS A 52 -6.46 -5.77 -5.07
C LYS A 52 -5.28 -5.72 -4.10
N ILE A 53 -5.28 -4.72 -3.24
CA ILE A 53 -4.33 -4.54 -2.14
C ILE A 53 -5.12 -4.49 -0.84
N LEU A 54 -4.69 -5.24 0.17
CA LEU A 54 -5.18 -5.06 1.54
C LEU A 54 -4.30 -4.02 2.23
N LEU A 55 -4.90 -2.90 2.61
CA LEU A 55 -4.22 -1.87 3.38
C LEU A 55 -4.08 -2.34 4.83
N LEU A 56 -2.86 -2.28 5.35
CA LEU A 56 -2.56 -2.72 6.70
C LEU A 56 -2.37 -1.52 7.61
N TRP A 57 -3.21 -1.43 8.61
CA TRP A 57 -3.16 -0.43 9.66
C TRP A 57 -3.62 -1.03 10.97
N VAL A 58 -2.87 -0.76 12.03
CA VAL A 58 -3.24 -1.17 13.39
C VAL A 58 -4.23 -0.17 13.95
N GLY A 59 -5.40 -0.65 14.37
CA GLY A 59 -6.47 0.19 14.90
C GLY A 59 -7.80 -0.12 14.26
N GLU A 60 -8.42 0.87 13.61
CA GLU A 60 -9.71 0.72 12.93
C GLU A 60 -9.63 0.10 11.53
N GLY A 61 -8.54 -0.60 11.23
CA GLY A 61 -8.30 -1.20 9.93
C GLY A 61 -8.20 -2.72 9.96
N SER A 62 -7.33 -3.25 9.13
CA SER A 62 -7.16 -4.70 8.95
C SER A 62 -6.49 -5.42 10.12
N ILE A 63 -5.78 -4.70 10.99
CA ILE A 63 -5.03 -5.27 12.11
C ILE A 63 -5.66 -4.86 13.44
N GLU A 64 -6.19 -5.83 14.19
CA GLU A 64 -6.71 -5.56 15.51
C GLU A 64 -5.60 -5.11 16.47
N PRO A 65 -5.81 -4.04 17.26
CA PRO A 65 -4.88 -3.62 18.29
C PRO A 65 -4.67 -4.71 19.35
N LYS A 66 -3.46 -4.79 19.90
CA LYS A 66 -3.15 -5.72 21.01
C LYS A 66 -3.88 -5.39 22.30
N THR A 67 -4.38 -4.17 22.43
CA THR A 67 -5.17 -3.72 23.57
C THR A 67 -6.40 -2.96 23.11
N LYS A 68 -7.47 -3.03 23.89
CA LYS A 68 -8.68 -2.21 23.68
C LYS A 68 -8.59 -0.83 24.35
N GLN A 69 -7.51 -0.55 25.09
CA GLN A 69 -7.28 0.77 25.66
C GLN A 69 -7.08 1.80 24.55
N THR A 70 -7.76 2.92 24.70
CA THR A 70 -7.50 4.09 23.84
C THR A 70 -6.15 4.73 24.19
N PHE A 71 -5.66 5.63 23.35
CA PHE A 71 -4.45 6.40 23.64
C PHE A 71 -4.57 7.15 25.00
N ALA A 72 -5.72 7.78 25.24
CA ALA A 72 -5.96 8.53 26.49
C ALA A 72 -5.93 7.63 27.76
N GLU A 73 -6.35 6.37 27.64
CA GLU A 73 -6.36 5.41 28.75
C GLU A 73 -5.03 4.69 28.94
N SER A 74 -4.16 4.71 27.94
CA SER A 74 -2.90 3.96 27.92
C SER A 74 -1.81 4.55 28.84
N GLY A 75 -1.93 5.83 29.19
CA GLY A 75 -0.91 6.57 29.94
C GLY A 75 0.32 6.96 29.10
N GLU A 76 0.32 6.69 27.79
CA GLU A 76 1.42 7.08 26.92
C GLU A 76 1.41 8.59 26.66
N THR A 77 2.62 9.16 26.53
CA THR A 77 2.79 10.60 26.29
C THR A 77 2.69 10.99 24.83
N THR A 78 2.92 10.04 23.91
CA THR A 78 2.84 10.26 22.46
C THR A 78 2.06 9.15 21.77
N LYS A 79 1.40 9.47 20.68
CA LYS A 79 0.71 8.46 19.85
C LYS A 79 1.71 7.46 19.26
N ALA A 80 2.91 7.89 18.88
CA ALA A 80 3.95 7.01 18.39
C ALA A 80 4.29 5.92 19.43
N ALA A 81 4.50 6.28 20.70
CA ALA A 81 4.74 5.30 21.76
C ALA A 81 3.55 4.35 21.98
N TYR A 82 2.34 4.87 21.89
CA TYR A 82 1.12 4.05 21.97
C TYR A 82 1.05 3.05 20.82
N TYR A 83 1.22 3.48 19.58
CA TYR A 83 1.15 2.61 18.41
C TYR A 83 2.30 1.60 18.36
N ALA A 84 3.51 1.98 18.78
CA ALA A 84 4.65 1.07 18.84
C ALA A 84 4.38 -0.18 19.70
N LYS A 85 3.57 -0.05 20.77
CA LYS A 85 3.13 -1.19 21.58
C LYS A 85 2.13 -2.11 20.91
N GLN A 86 1.45 -1.61 19.88
CA GLN A 86 0.45 -2.35 19.12
C GLN A 86 1.06 -3.09 17.92
N GLU A 87 2.27 -2.71 17.50
CA GLU A 87 2.93 -3.30 16.35
C GLU A 87 3.18 -4.81 16.50
N PRO A 88 3.23 -5.55 15.38
CA PRO A 88 3.82 -6.88 15.37
C PRO A 88 5.27 -6.83 15.85
N LYS A 89 5.66 -7.78 16.69
CA LYS A 89 7.02 -7.84 17.24
C LYS A 89 8.07 -8.15 16.19
N ASP A 90 7.67 -8.99 15.22
CA ASP A 90 8.56 -9.53 14.21
C ASP A 90 7.75 -9.93 12.95
N ALA A 91 8.47 -10.39 11.95
CA ALA A 91 7.86 -10.83 10.70
C ALA A 91 6.93 -12.03 10.88
N ALA A 92 7.19 -12.92 11.82
CA ALA A 92 6.34 -14.08 12.07
C ALA A 92 4.98 -13.68 12.68
N GLU A 93 4.95 -12.70 13.58
CA GLU A 93 3.69 -12.14 14.07
C GLU A 93 2.94 -11.38 12.96
N PHE A 94 3.66 -10.74 12.04
CA PHE A 94 3.11 -10.03 10.90
C PHE A 94 2.54 -10.98 9.82
N GLU A 95 3.07 -12.20 9.73
CA GLU A 95 2.77 -13.17 8.67
C GLU A 95 1.27 -13.45 8.50
N LYS A 96 0.52 -13.50 9.59
CA LYS A 96 -0.92 -13.82 9.56
C LYS A 96 -1.74 -12.87 8.67
N TRP A 97 -1.41 -11.58 8.66
CA TRP A 97 -2.13 -10.60 7.83
C TRP A 97 -1.72 -10.69 6.36
N VAL A 98 -0.45 -11.04 6.11
CA VAL A 98 0.03 -11.32 4.76
C VAL A 98 -0.65 -12.56 4.18
N ASP A 99 -0.75 -13.62 4.97
CA ASP A 99 -1.44 -14.84 4.58
C ASP A 99 -2.95 -14.61 4.40
N GLU A 100 -3.59 -13.83 5.25
CA GLU A 100 -4.98 -13.44 5.08
C GLU A 100 -5.20 -12.66 3.79
N ALA A 101 -4.41 -11.63 3.53
CA ALA A 101 -4.46 -10.86 2.29
C ALA A 101 -4.35 -11.76 1.06
N LYS A 102 -3.36 -12.67 1.06
CA LYS A 102 -3.15 -13.65 -0.01
C LYS A 102 -4.34 -14.59 -0.19
N SER A 103 -4.86 -15.13 0.90
CA SER A 103 -6.00 -16.08 0.88
C SER A 103 -7.27 -15.44 0.30
N LEU A 104 -7.42 -14.13 0.47
CA LEU A 104 -8.53 -13.33 -0.04
C LEU A 104 -8.30 -12.79 -1.47
N GLY A 105 -7.23 -13.22 -2.14
CA GLY A 105 -6.96 -12.87 -3.54
C GLY A 105 -6.31 -11.50 -3.73
N ALA A 106 -5.75 -10.89 -2.70
CA ALA A 106 -4.92 -9.70 -2.87
C ALA A 106 -3.62 -10.04 -3.61
N ILE A 107 -3.13 -9.10 -4.40
CA ILE A 107 -1.84 -9.18 -5.08
C ILE A 107 -0.72 -8.54 -4.25
N GLY A 108 -1.06 -7.88 -3.17
CA GLY A 108 -0.13 -7.20 -2.29
C GLY A 108 -0.79 -6.68 -1.04
N THR A 109 0.05 -6.14 -0.16
CA THR A 109 -0.34 -5.41 1.04
C THR A 109 0.05 -3.94 0.92
N GLY A 110 -0.70 -3.08 1.61
CA GLY A 110 -0.40 -1.65 1.71
C GLY A 110 -0.17 -1.29 3.18
N PRO A 111 1.04 -1.51 3.72
CA PRO A 111 1.31 -1.21 5.12
C PRO A 111 1.44 0.29 5.39
N SER A 112 1.01 0.72 6.58
CA SER A 112 1.33 2.04 7.11
C SER A 112 2.81 2.12 7.49
N ALA A 113 3.38 3.33 7.41
CA ALA A 113 4.75 3.60 7.82
C ALA A 113 4.80 4.73 8.86
N GLU A 114 5.78 4.70 9.75
CA GLU A 114 6.15 5.87 10.52
C GLU A 114 6.90 6.84 9.62
N LEU A 115 6.37 8.04 9.45
CA LEU A 115 6.85 9.05 8.51
C LEU A 115 7.16 10.36 9.23
N THR A 116 8.14 11.09 8.70
CA THR A 116 8.65 12.34 9.29
C THR A 116 7.60 13.44 9.36
N ASP A 117 6.72 13.53 8.37
CA ASP A 117 5.67 14.56 8.28
C ASP A 117 4.43 14.25 9.13
N HIS A 118 4.31 13.05 9.68
CA HIS A 118 3.16 12.67 10.50
C HIS A 118 3.27 13.13 11.96
N GLY A 119 4.46 13.47 12.44
CA GLY A 119 4.68 13.94 13.80
C GLY A 119 4.05 13.01 14.85
N ASP A 120 3.30 13.59 15.79
CA ASP A 120 2.55 12.84 16.82
C ASP A 120 1.42 11.95 16.30
N GLN A 121 1.10 12.04 15.00
CA GLN A 121 0.11 11.19 14.36
C GLN A 121 0.75 9.97 13.68
N SER A 122 2.01 9.70 14.01
CA SER A 122 2.71 8.52 13.54
C SER A 122 1.88 7.26 13.78
N TYR A 123 1.69 6.52 12.72
CA TYR A 123 1.04 5.21 12.76
C TYR A 123 2.08 4.13 13.11
N SER A 124 1.61 2.92 13.39
CA SER A 124 2.50 1.76 13.49
C SER A 124 3.39 1.63 12.27
N ASP A 125 4.70 1.46 12.49
CA ASP A 125 5.67 1.25 11.41
C ASP A 125 5.66 -0.21 10.96
N LEU A 126 4.87 -0.49 9.95
CA LEU A 126 4.75 -1.82 9.34
C LEU A 126 5.63 -1.97 8.08
N VAL A 127 6.45 -0.96 7.76
CA VAL A 127 7.35 -0.95 6.59
C VAL A 127 8.78 -1.22 7.05
N LYS A 128 9.03 -2.45 7.47
CA LYS A 128 10.36 -2.92 7.91
C LYS A 128 10.92 -3.90 6.88
N PRO A 129 12.25 -3.93 6.64
CA PRO A 129 12.86 -4.80 5.63
C PRO A 129 12.45 -6.27 5.77
N GLU A 130 12.41 -6.79 7.00
CA GLU A 130 12.03 -8.19 7.28
C GLU A 130 10.55 -8.46 7.01
N MET A 131 9.65 -7.51 7.27
CA MET A 131 8.22 -7.62 6.97
C MET A 131 7.96 -7.55 5.48
N ASN A 132 8.63 -6.63 4.78
CA ASN A 132 8.53 -6.52 3.33
C ASN A 132 9.10 -7.76 2.64
N LYS A 133 10.26 -8.27 3.13
CA LYS A 133 10.82 -9.50 2.61
C LYS A 133 9.86 -10.68 2.76
N LEU A 134 9.22 -10.83 3.92
CA LEU A 134 8.23 -11.88 4.15
C LEU A 134 7.05 -11.75 3.17
N THR A 135 6.56 -10.54 2.95
CA THR A 135 5.49 -10.26 1.97
C THR A 135 5.91 -10.70 0.56
N HIS A 136 7.12 -10.37 0.16
CA HIS A 136 7.70 -10.80 -1.14
C HIS A 136 7.89 -12.33 -1.22
N ASP A 137 8.35 -12.96 -0.16
CA ASP A 137 8.52 -14.43 -0.11
C ASP A 137 7.18 -15.16 -0.30
N LYS A 138 6.07 -14.53 0.10
CA LYS A 138 4.70 -15.01 -0.17
C LYS A 138 4.21 -14.69 -1.59
N GLY A 139 4.99 -13.97 -2.39
CA GLY A 139 4.65 -13.58 -3.76
C GLY A 139 3.71 -12.39 -3.85
N LEU A 140 3.63 -11.56 -2.83
CA LEU A 140 2.83 -10.35 -2.77
C LEU A 140 3.69 -9.10 -2.93
N LEU A 141 3.07 -8.01 -3.40
CA LEU A 141 3.68 -6.69 -3.50
C LEU A 141 3.48 -5.89 -2.21
N VAL A 142 4.32 -4.87 -2.02
CA VAL A 142 4.25 -3.91 -0.91
C VAL A 142 4.05 -2.50 -1.46
N HIS A 143 2.88 -1.91 -1.18
CA HIS A 143 2.51 -0.56 -1.59
C HIS A 143 2.28 0.33 -0.37
N VAL A 144 3.31 1.04 0.08
CA VAL A 144 3.24 1.89 1.27
C VAL A 144 2.41 3.16 1.04
N TYR A 145 1.73 3.66 2.07
CA TYR A 145 0.97 4.91 2.09
C TYR A 145 1.22 5.68 3.40
N THR A 146 1.02 6.97 3.41
CA THR A 146 1.11 7.93 2.32
C THR A 146 2.39 8.69 2.53
N VAL A 147 3.31 8.64 1.58
CA VAL A 147 4.68 9.14 1.74
C VAL A 147 4.85 10.40 0.89
N ASP A 148 5.14 11.53 1.52
CA ASP A 148 5.18 12.83 0.85
C ASP A 148 6.54 13.53 0.91
N GLU A 149 7.44 13.12 1.82
CA GLU A 149 8.74 13.76 1.97
C GLU A 149 9.90 12.95 1.35
N PRO A 150 10.87 13.63 0.71
CA PRO A 150 11.99 12.94 0.05
C PRO A 150 12.82 12.05 0.99
N VAL A 151 12.95 12.41 2.26
CA VAL A 151 13.64 11.60 3.27
C VAL A 151 12.90 10.29 3.53
N ASP A 152 11.57 10.34 3.50
CA ASP A 152 10.73 9.16 3.69
C ASP A 152 10.66 8.31 2.42
N PHE A 153 10.75 8.90 1.20
CA PHE A 153 10.94 8.13 -0.04
C PHE A 153 12.18 7.23 0.06
N ASP A 154 13.32 7.79 0.50
CA ASP A 154 14.56 7.03 0.68
C ASP A 154 14.42 5.92 1.72
N LYS A 155 13.77 6.23 2.88
CA LYS A 155 13.50 5.27 3.95
C LYS A 155 12.71 4.06 3.44
N VAL A 156 11.56 4.29 2.83
CA VAL A 156 10.67 3.20 2.40
C VAL A 156 11.24 2.42 1.22
N MET A 157 11.97 3.09 0.31
CA MET A 157 12.68 2.40 -0.77
C MET A 157 13.76 1.47 -0.25
N LYS A 158 14.55 1.89 0.72
CA LYS A 158 15.56 1.04 1.36
C LYS A 158 14.93 -0.14 2.10
N ALA A 159 13.71 0.03 2.60
CA ALA A 159 12.95 -1.05 3.18
C ALA A 159 12.40 -2.06 2.14
N GLY A 160 12.49 -1.76 0.84
CA GLY A 160 12.15 -2.69 -0.24
C GLY A 160 10.68 -2.66 -0.64
N VAL A 161 10.03 -1.50 -0.68
CA VAL A 161 8.66 -1.37 -1.19
C VAL A 161 8.62 -1.40 -2.72
N ASP A 162 7.52 -1.89 -3.30
CA ASP A 162 7.30 -1.94 -4.76
C ASP A 162 6.57 -0.71 -5.29
N GLY A 163 5.79 -0.06 -4.44
CA GLY A 163 5.02 1.11 -4.79
C GLY A 163 4.84 2.08 -3.63
N ILE A 164 4.71 3.35 -3.96
CA ILE A 164 4.53 4.44 -3.00
C ILE A 164 3.28 5.23 -3.37
N PHE A 165 2.34 5.33 -2.44
CA PHE A 165 1.26 6.29 -2.52
C PHE A 165 1.74 7.64 -1.98
N THR A 166 1.52 8.69 -2.75
CA THR A 166 1.97 10.04 -2.41
C THR A 166 0.99 11.08 -2.93
N ASN A 167 0.83 12.17 -2.17
CA ASN A 167 0.16 13.38 -2.64
C ASN A 167 1.10 14.25 -3.50
N ARG A 168 2.40 13.93 -3.51
CA ARG A 168 3.46 14.67 -4.22
C ARG A 168 4.06 13.86 -5.36
N ALA A 169 3.23 13.36 -6.26
CA ALA A 169 3.67 12.49 -7.36
C ALA A 169 4.81 13.11 -8.20
N ALA A 170 4.78 14.43 -8.42
CA ALA A 170 5.84 15.14 -9.14
C ALA A 170 7.19 15.05 -8.41
N GLU A 171 7.19 15.21 -7.08
CA GLU A 171 8.41 15.13 -6.27
C GLU A 171 8.95 13.69 -6.24
N LEU A 172 8.08 12.70 -6.13
CA LEU A 172 8.46 11.30 -6.21
C LEU A 172 9.07 10.96 -7.58
N LEU A 173 8.49 11.44 -8.68
CA LEU A 173 9.04 11.23 -10.02
C LEU A 173 10.41 11.90 -10.20
N LYS A 174 10.60 13.11 -9.64
CA LYS A 174 11.90 13.79 -9.62
C LYS A 174 12.92 12.99 -8.81
N PHE A 175 12.53 12.51 -7.65
CA PHE A 175 13.37 11.67 -6.79
C PHE A 175 13.88 10.44 -7.54
N TYR A 176 13.00 9.78 -8.29
CA TYR A 176 13.35 8.64 -9.16
C TYR A 176 14.06 9.04 -10.46
N LYS A 177 14.30 10.33 -10.71
CA LYS A 177 14.84 10.84 -12.00
C LYS A 177 13.96 10.44 -13.19
N ARG A 178 12.66 10.35 -12.98
CA ARG A 178 11.66 9.97 -14.00
C ARG A 178 10.71 11.13 -14.34
N TRP A 179 11.02 12.34 -13.90
CA TRP A 179 10.22 13.50 -14.25
C TRP A 179 10.26 13.72 -15.76
N PRO A 180 9.12 13.82 -16.45
CA PRO A 180 9.10 14.04 -17.88
C PRO A 180 9.70 15.41 -18.23
N SER A 181 10.42 15.48 -19.33
CA SER A 181 10.96 16.74 -19.88
C SER A 181 9.87 17.60 -20.54
N SER A 182 8.72 17.00 -20.88
CA SER A 182 7.59 17.66 -21.51
C SER A 182 6.77 18.45 -20.49
N SER A 183 6.14 19.54 -20.94
CA SER A 183 5.19 20.29 -20.10
C SER A 183 3.95 19.43 -19.79
N VAL A 184 3.24 19.77 -18.71
CA VAL A 184 1.96 19.12 -18.38
C VAL A 184 0.97 19.25 -19.55
N GLN A 185 0.98 20.41 -20.24
CA GLN A 185 0.09 20.63 -21.39
C GLN A 185 0.43 19.73 -22.57
N ASP A 186 1.72 19.50 -22.85
CA ASP A 186 2.14 18.59 -23.90
C ASP A 186 1.71 17.15 -23.58
N LEU A 187 1.89 16.72 -22.31
CA LEU A 187 1.45 15.40 -21.87
C LEU A 187 -0.08 15.23 -21.97
N LEU A 188 -0.85 16.26 -21.60
CA LEU A 188 -2.31 16.22 -21.73
C LEU A 188 -2.72 16.12 -23.21
N ASN A 189 -2.10 16.89 -24.08
CA ASN A 189 -2.36 16.88 -25.52
C ASN A 189 -2.01 15.52 -26.15
N ASP A 190 -0.88 14.92 -25.79
CA ASP A 190 -0.43 13.61 -26.26
C ASP A 190 -1.40 12.50 -25.86
N HIS A 191 -2.02 12.61 -24.70
CA HIS A 191 -2.99 11.66 -24.18
C HIS A 191 -4.44 12.00 -24.48
N LYS A 192 -4.69 13.08 -25.25
CA LYS A 192 -6.04 13.54 -25.67
C LYS A 192 -6.99 13.82 -24.50
N TYR A 193 -6.47 14.50 -23.48
CA TYR A 193 -7.28 15.03 -22.38
C TYR A 193 -7.65 16.49 -22.66
#